data_2686c4b00dee3ffd2f1052f59129c065
#
_entry.id   2686c4b00dee3ffd2f1052f59129c065
#
_cell.length_a   1.000
_cell.length_b   1.000
_cell.length_c   1.000
_cell.angle_alpha   90.00
_cell.angle_beta   90.00
_cell.angle_gamma   90.00
#
_symmetry.space_group_name_H-M   'P 1'
#
loop_
_entity.id
_entity.type
_entity.pdbx_description
1 polymer ?
#
loop_
_entity_poly.entity_id
_entity_poly.type
_entity_poly.pdbx_seq_one_letter_code
_entity_poly.pdbx_strand_id
1 'polypeptide(L)'
;MAWWNRTMVSTQTQKSALSLTTIAFTACFAVWTIFAIIGVQIKEDMGLSDTQFSLLIGTPILTGSLVRLFLGIWADQYGGRPIFMAVMLSSAFFTWCLIYADTYMLMLLTALGVGLSGGSFVVGIAYLSKWYDKEHQGTALGIYGMGNIGAAVTKFIAPFVMVAYGWHAVAQIWAIALVVLAVVFWVFTKD
;
A
#
# COMPACT_ATOMS: atom_id res chain seq x y z
N MET A 1 -8.35 -37.62 11.21
CA MET A 1 -7.48 -38.17 10.13
C MET A 1 -7.72 -37.37 8.86
N ALA A 2 -6.95 -36.33 8.57
CA ALA A 2 -6.88 -35.66 7.25
C ALA A 2 -5.81 -34.54 7.23
N TRP A 3 -4.61 -34.83 7.73
CA TRP A 3 -3.50 -33.85 7.79
C TRP A 3 -2.50 -34.00 6.64
N TRP A 4 -2.74 -34.85 5.64
CA TRP A 4 -1.74 -35.30 4.68
C TRP A 4 -1.95 -34.85 3.22
N ASN A 5 -2.93 -33.97 2.93
CA ASN A 5 -3.10 -33.42 1.59
C ASN A 5 -2.77 -31.92 1.53
N ARG A 6 -1.67 -31.46 2.13
CA ARG A 6 -0.99 -30.30 1.59
C ARG A 6 -0.22 -30.79 0.37
N THR A 7 -0.85 -30.69 -0.78
CA THR A 7 -0.14 -30.72 -2.07
C THR A 7 1.07 -29.83 -1.88
N MET A 8 2.26 -30.38 -2.08
CA MET A 8 3.52 -29.63 -2.06
C MET A 8 3.34 -28.46 -3.00
N VAL A 9 3.10 -27.25 -2.45
CA VAL A 9 3.06 -26.03 -3.26
C VAL A 9 4.44 -25.93 -3.88
N SER A 10 4.52 -25.82 -5.20
CA SER A 10 5.82 -25.81 -5.86
C SER A 10 6.63 -24.62 -5.31
N THR A 11 7.90 -24.82 -5.06
CA THR A 11 8.84 -23.78 -4.59
C THR A 11 8.78 -22.53 -5.48
N GLN A 12 8.48 -22.71 -6.77
CA GLN A 12 8.30 -21.62 -7.72
C GLN A 12 7.08 -20.75 -7.40
N THR A 13 5.96 -21.37 -7.02
CA THR A 13 4.73 -20.66 -6.66
C THR A 13 4.90 -19.87 -5.36
N GLN A 14 5.62 -20.44 -4.37
CA GLN A 14 5.97 -19.72 -3.12
C GLN A 14 6.85 -18.49 -3.38
N LYS A 15 7.87 -18.64 -4.23
CA LYS A 15 8.76 -17.52 -4.61
C LYS A 15 7.99 -16.43 -5.36
N SER A 16 7.11 -16.81 -6.27
CA SER A 16 6.26 -15.85 -6.99
C SER A 16 5.32 -15.11 -6.04
N ALA A 17 4.68 -15.80 -5.11
CA ALA A 17 3.82 -15.21 -4.10
C ALA A 17 4.61 -14.20 -3.24
N LEU A 18 5.79 -14.58 -2.75
CA LEU A 18 6.64 -13.70 -1.95
C LEU A 18 7.07 -12.45 -2.73
N SER A 19 7.61 -12.64 -3.95
CA SER A 19 8.11 -11.52 -4.76
C SER A 19 7.00 -10.54 -5.12
N LEU A 20 5.86 -11.03 -5.59
CA LEU A 20 4.74 -10.18 -5.98
C LEU A 20 4.12 -9.46 -4.78
N THR A 21 3.99 -10.14 -3.64
CA THR A 21 3.49 -9.52 -2.42
C THR A 21 4.44 -8.44 -1.90
N THR A 22 5.76 -8.67 -1.99
CA THR A 22 6.77 -7.68 -1.60
C THR A 22 6.73 -6.46 -2.52
N ILE A 23 6.63 -6.65 -3.85
CA ILE A 23 6.50 -5.54 -4.81
C ILE A 23 5.20 -4.77 -4.59
N ALA A 24 4.09 -5.47 -4.38
CA ALA A 24 2.81 -4.86 -4.10
C ALA A 24 2.82 -4.04 -2.79
N PHE A 25 3.46 -4.58 -1.74
CA PHE A 25 3.67 -3.86 -0.50
C PHE A 25 4.57 -2.63 -0.69
N THR A 26 5.64 -2.75 -1.48
CA THR A 26 6.51 -1.61 -1.81
C THR A 26 5.72 -0.47 -2.44
N ALA A 27 4.83 -0.76 -3.39
CA ALA A 27 3.99 0.24 -4.03
C ALA A 27 2.94 0.83 -3.07
N CYS A 28 2.30 0.01 -2.25
CA CYS A 28 1.39 0.48 -1.20
C CYS A 28 2.09 1.41 -0.22
N PHE A 29 3.32 1.06 0.20
CA PHE A 29 4.09 1.86 1.13
C PHE A 29 4.59 3.17 0.50
N ALA A 30 4.91 3.14 -0.79
CA ALA A 30 5.22 4.33 -1.59
C ALA A 30 4.05 5.32 -1.61
N VAL A 31 2.83 4.82 -1.84
CA VAL A 31 1.60 5.62 -1.80
C VAL A 31 1.29 6.10 -0.40
N TRP A 32 1.45 5.27 0.62
CA TRP A 32 1.17 5.65 2.01
C TRP A 32 1.97 6.85 2.47
N THR A 33 3.18 7.00 1.98
CA THR A 33 4.10 8.08 2.34
C THR A 33 4.07 9.28 1.38
N ILE A 34 3.15 9.30 0.41
CA ILE A 34 3.10 10.32 -0.65
C ILE A 34 2.97 11.75 -0.10
N PHE A 35 2.13 11.94 0.93
CA PHE A 35 1.91 13.25 1.54
C PHE A 35 3.14 13.86 2.21
N ALA A 36 4.11 13.04 2.60
CA ALA A 36 5.38 13.54 3.12
C ALA A 36 6.19 14.31 2.07
N ILE A 37 5.89 14.12 0.79
CA ILE A 37 6.57 14.78 -0.33
C ILE A 37 5.68 15.83 -0.97
N ILE A 38 4.51 15.40 -1.50
CA ILE A 38 3.62 16.34 -2.21
C ILE A 38 2.94 17.33 -1.26
N GLY A 39 2.84 17.01 0.01
CA GLY A 39 2.15 17.82 1.01
C GLY A 39 2.76 19.21 1.19
N VAL A 40 4.07 19.36 0.96
CA VAL A 40 4.73 20.69 1.05
C VAL A 40 4.19 21.62 -0.02
N GLN A 41 4.08 21.16 -1.27
CA GLN A 41 3.52 21.96 -2.36
C GLN A 41 2.01 22.19 -2.18
N ILE A 42 1.27 21.17 -1.73
CA ILE A 42 -0.16 21.33 -1.38
C ILE A 42 -0.36 22.41 -0.31
N LYS A 43 0.54 22.46 0.69
CA LYS A 43 0.49 23.51 1.73
C LYS A 43 0.63 24.90 1.13
N GLU A 44 1.57 25.08 0.21
CA GLU A 44 1.81 26.35 -0.47
C GLU A 44 0.63 26.73 -1.38
N ASP A 45 0.17 25.80 -2.22
CA ASP A 45 -0.90 26.02 -3.20
C ASP A 45 -2.24 26.35 -2.53
N MET A 46 -2.54 25.71 -1.39
CA MET A 46 -3.80 25.89 -0.65
C MET A 46 -3.70 26.90 0.51
N GLY A 47 -2.52 27.45 0.78
CA GLY A 47 -2.30 28.37 1.91
C GLY A 47 -2.58 27.76 3.28
N LEU A 48 -2.23 26.48 3.49
CA LEU A 48 -2.53 25.76 4.73
C LEU A 48 -1.68 26.27 5.89
N SER A 49 -2.32 26.42 7.06
CA SER A 49 -1.59 26.65 8.32
C SER A 49 -0.74 25.44 8.70
N ASP A 50 0.24 25.63 9.59
CA ASP A 50 1.10 24.54 10.08
C ASP A 50 0.31 23.42 10.75
N THR A 51 -0.78 23.77 11.46
CA THR A 51 -1.69 22.81 12.08
C THR A 51 -2.43 21.98 11.04
N GLN A 52 -2.99 22.62 10.01
CA GLN A 52 -3.69 21.92 8.92
C GLN A 52 -2.75 21.00 8.14
N PHE A 53 -1.54 21.47 7.87
CA PHE A 53 -0.52 20.67 7.20
C PHE A 53 -0.11 19.44 8.03
N SER A 54 0.11 19.61 9.33
CA SER A 54 0.46 18.51 10.24
C SER A 54 -0.67 17.47 10.32
N LEU A 55 -1.92 17.91 10.37
CA LEU A 55 -3.08 17.02 10.33
C LEU A 55 -3.16 16.28 9.00
N LEU A 56 -2.91 16.96 7.88
CA LEU A 56 -2.94 16.34 6.57
C LEU A 56 -1.92 15.20 6.44
N ILE A 57 -0.68 15.42 6.88
CA ILE A 57 0.37 14.37 6.87
C ILE A 57 0.07 13.26 7.87
N GLY A 58 -0.47 13.60 9.04
CA GLY A 58 -0.79 12.64 10.09
C GLY A 58 -1.98 11.74 9.77
N THR A 59 -2.93 12.24 8.97
CA THR A 59 -4.18 11.53 8.64
C THR A 59 -3.95 10.14 8.00
N PRO A 60 -3.13 9.97 6.96
CA PRO A 60 -2.86 8.64 6.39
C PRO A 60 -2.17 7.71 7.37
N ILE A 61 -1.30 8.24 8.23
CA ILE A 61 -0.58 7.45 9.23
C ILE A 61 -1.58 6.90 10.26
N LEU A 62 -2.48 7.73 10.73
CA LEU A 62 -3.53 7.34 11.67
C LEU A 62 -4.45 6.27 11.08
N THR A 63 -4.99 6.53 9.87
CA THR A 63 -5.86 5.56 9.20
C THR A 63 -5.14 4.25 8.95
N GLY A 64 -3.92 4.29 8.42
CA GLY A 64 -3.13 3.08 8.15
C GLY A 64 -2.86 2.27 9.41
N SER A 65 -2.71 2.92 10.56
CA SER A 65 -2.50 2.23 11.85
C SER A 65 -3.79 1.58 12.35
N LEU A 66 -4.90 2.27 12.30
CA LEU A 66 -6.20 1.78 12.81
C LEU A 66 -6.77 0.67 11.94
N VAL A 67 -6.71 0.79 10.62
CA VAL A 67 -7.30 -0.16 9.68
C VAL A 67 -6.61 -1.53 9.71
N ARG A 68 -5.36 -1.60 10.17
CA ARG A 68 -4.61 -2.86 10.30
C ARG A 68 -5.34 -3.92 11.12
N LEU A 69 -6.04 -3.51 12.18
CA LEU A 69 -6.78 -4.42 13.04
C LEU A 69 -7.87 -5.16 12.24
N PHE A 70 -8.63 -4.43 11.46
CA PHE A 70 -9.74 -4.99 10.67
C PHE A 70 -9.23 -5.77 9.46
N LEU A 71 -8.25 -5.23 8.74
CA LEU A 71 -7.70 -5.85 7.54
C LEU A 71 -6.97 -7.16 7.85
N GLY A 72 -6.31 -7.28 9.01
CA GLY A 72 -5.73 -8.53 9.47
C GLY A 72 -6.80 -9.61 9.67
N ILE A 73 -7.86 -9.29 10.38
CA ILE A 73 -9.00 -10.20 10.62
C ILE A 73 -9.65 -10.61 9.30
N TRP A 74 -9.90 -9.65 8.40
CA TRP A 74 -10.52 -9.95 7.11
C TRP A 74 -9.60 -10.78 6.20
N ALA A 75 -8.29 -10.56 6.23
CA ALA A 75 -7.34 -11.37 5.48
C ALA A 75 -7.32 -12.85 5.97
N ASP A 76 -7.53 -13.07 7.25
CA ASP A 76 -7.64 -14.43 7.79
C ASP A 76 -8.98 -15.09 7.43
N GLN A 77 -10.08 -14.34 7.45
CA GLN A 77 -11.44 -14.84 7.19
C GLN A 77 -11.74 -15.03 5.70
N TYR A 78 -11.38 -14.06 4.86
CA TYR A 78 -11.77 -14.00 3.45
C TYR A 78 -10.62 -14.34 2.49
N GLY A 79 -9.41 -14.56 3.01
CA GLY A 79 -8.21 -14.79 2.21
C GLY A 79 -7.35 -13.52 2.05
N GLY A 80 -6.05 -13.73 1.99
CA GLY A 80 -5.10 -12.60 1.90
C GLY A 80 -5.10 -11.95 0.53
N ARG A 81 -5.26 -12.72 -0.55
CA ARG A 81 -5.24 -12.23 -1.93
C ARG A 81 -6.37 -11.22 -2.23
N PRO A 82 -7.66 -11.52 -1.99
CA PRO A 82 -8.74 -10.56 -2.28
C PRO A 82 -8.64 -9.31 -1.41
N ILE A 83 -8.26 -9.44 -0.14
CA ILE A 83 -8.12 -8.28 0.75
C ILE A 83 -6.93 -7.42 0.34
N PHE A 84 -5.80 -8.01 -0.07
CA PHE A 84 -4.66 -7.24 -0.57
C PHE A 84 -5.02 -6.46 -1.84
N MET A 85 -5.72 -7.10 -2.78
CA MET A 85 -6.23 -6.43 -3.98
C MET A 85 -7.18 -5.28 -3.64
N ALA A 86 -8.12 -5.50 -2.71
CA ALA A 86 -9.05 -4.46 -2.27
C ALA A 86 -8.32 -3.26 -1.66
N VAL A 87 -7.27 -3.49 -0.85
CA VAL A 87 -6.43 -2.44 -0.30
C VAL A 87 -5.71 -1.66 -1.41
N MET A 88 -5.14 -2.34 -2.40
CA MET A 88 -4.46 -1.68 -3.53
C MET A 88 -5.42 -0.82 -4.34
N LEU A 89 -6.58 -1.37 -4.72
CA LEU A 89 -7.56 -0.66 -5.55
C LEU A 89 -8.22 0.50 -4.82
N SER A 90 -8.59 0.34 -3.55
CA SER A 90 -9.15 1.43 -2.75
C SER A 90 -8.13 2.56 -2.56
N SER A 91 -6.88 2.22 -2.25
CA SER A 91 -5.80 3.22 -2.12
C SER A 91 -5.52 3.94 -3.45
N ALA A 92 -5.52 3.20 -4.57
CA ALA A 92 -5.36 3.79 -5.90
C ALA A 92 -6.51 4.76 -6.22
N PHE A 93 -7.75 4.38 -5.91
CA PHE A 93 -8.92 5.23 -6.10
C PHE A 93 -8.80 6.54 -5.32
N PHE A 94 -8.48 6.49 -4.03
CA PHE A 94 -8.34 7.70 -3.23
C PHE A 94 -7.12 8.54 -3.62
N THR A 95 -6.02 7.91 -4.05
CA THR A 95 -4.85 8.61 -4.58
C THR A 95 -5.18 9.33 -5.89
N TRP A 96 -6.03 8.73 -6.72
CA TRP A 96 -6.54 9.38 -7.92
C TRP A 96 -7.49 10.54 -7.59
N CYS A 97 -8.42 10.34 -6.63
CA CYS A 97 -9.34 11.39 -6.19
C CYS A 97 -8.64 12.61 -5.59
N LEU A 98 -7.41 12.44 -5.09
CA LEU A 98 -6.61 13.54 -4.56
C LEU A 98 -6.44 14.69 -5.56
N ILE A 99 -6.41 14.38 -6.86
CA ILE A 99 -6.25 15.36 -7.94
C ILE A 99 -7.40 16.38 -8.00
N TYR A 100 -8.57 15.98 -7.54
CA TYR A 100 -9.80 16.78 -7.55
C TYR A 100 -10.12 17.40 -6.18
N ALA A 101 -9.20 17.30 -5.24
CA ALA A 101 -9.41 17.80 -3.89
C ALA A 101 -9.07 19.28 -3.77
N ASP A 102 -10.00 20.14 -4.22
CA ASP A 102 -9.84 21.61 -4.23
C ASP A 102 -10.09 22.27 -2.86
N THR A 103 -10.56 21.50 -1.87
CA THR A 103 -10.81 21.98 -0.52
C THR A 103 -10.05 21.17 0.52
N TYR A 104 -9.67 21.80 1.63
CA TYR A 104 -8.99 21.12 2.73
C TYR A 104 -9.74 19.89 3.24
N MET A 105 -11.08 19.96 3.32
CA MET A 105 -11.89 18.82 3.77
C MET A 105 -11.83 17.64 2.79
N LEU A 106 -11.90 17.91 1.47
CA LEU A 106 -11.73 16.87 0.46
C LEU A 106 -10.33 16.29 0.48
N MET A 107 -9.32 17.13 0.72
CA MET A 107 -7.93 16.70 0.87
C MET A 107 -7.77 15.74 2.05
N LEU A 108 -8.39 16.05 3.21
CA LEU A 108 -8.39 15.15 4.37
C LEU A 108 -9.12 13.83 4.10
N LEU A 109 -10.27 13.89 3.43
CA LEU A 109 -11.03 12.67 3.08
C LEU A 109 -10.23 11.76 2.14
N THR A 110 -9.57 12.32 1.14
CA THR A 110 -8.69 11.54 0.26
C THR A 110 -7.48 11.00 1.02
N ALA A 111 -6.90 11.77 1.93
CA ALA A 111 -5.80 11.35 2.78
C ALA A 111 -6.18 10.16 3.70
N LEU A 112 -7.42 10.16 4.26
CA LEU A 112 -7.96 9.00 4.99
C LEU A 112 -7.98 7.75 4.11
N GLY A 113 -8.44 7.88 2.87
CA GLY A 113 -8.49 6.77 1.92
C GLY A 113 -7.12 6.28 1.48
N VAL A 114 -6.18 7.19 1.21
CA VAL A 114 -4.78 6.86 0.92
C VAL A 114 -4.14 6.09 2.07
N GLY A 115 -4.53 6.40 3.30
CA GLY A 115 -4.08 5.70 4.50
C GLY A 115 -4.38 4.20 4.52
N LEU A 116 -5.40 3.73 3.80
CA LEU A 116 -5.73 2.30 3.69
C LEU A 116 -4.53 1.47 3.20
N SER A 117 -3.67 2.06 2.34
CA SER A 117 -2.45 1.41 1.85
C SER A 117 -1.49 0.98 2.96
N GLY A 118 -1.48 1.67 4.12
CA GLY A 118 -0.71 1.29 5.29
C GLY A 118 -1.15 -0.05 5.92
N GLY A 119 -2.38 -0.48 5.63
CA GLY A 119 -2.90 -1.79 6.05
C GLY A 119 -2.33 -2.98 5.26
N SER A 120 -1.74 -2.74 4.08
CA SER A 120 -1.14 -3.78 3.24
C SER A 120 -0.09 -4.61 4.00
N PHE A 121 0.62 -4.01 4.96
CA PHE A 121 1.62 -4.71 5.76
C PHE A 121 1.05 -5.94 6.47
N VAL A 122 -0.05 -5.79 7.19
CA VAL A 122 -0.68 -6.88 7.96
C VAL A 122 -1.32 -7.91 7.03
N VAL A 123 -1.96 -7.45 5.95
CA VAL A 123 -2.57 -8.35 4.97
C VAL A 123 -1.52 -9.24 4.30
N GLY A 124 -0.37 -8.70 3.94
CA GLY A 124 0.71 -9.48 3.35
C GLY A 124 1.35 -10.47 4.34
N ILE A 125 1.47 -10.10 5.63
CA ILE A 125 1.90 -11.04 6.68
C ILE A 125 0.90 -12.20 6.76
N ALA A 126 -0.40 -11.93 6.87
CA ALA A 126 -1.44 -12.96 6.94
C ALA A 126 -1.43 -13.86 5.70
N TYR A 127 -1.27 -13.27 4.51
CA TYR A 127 -1.19 -14.00 3.25
C TYR A 127 0.04 -14.90 3.19
N LEU A 128 1.25 -14.36 3.42
CA LEU A 128 2.50 -15.12 3.30
C LEU A 128 2.66 -16.17 4.40
N SER A 129 2.07 -15.96 5.57
CA SER A 129 2.09 -16.94 6.66
C SER A 129 1.37 -18.25 6.30
N LYS A 130 0.46 -18.23 5.31
CA LYS A 130 -0.19 -19.43 4.79
C LYS A 130 0.68 -20.21 3.77
N TRP A 131 1.64 -19.53 3.13
CA TRP A 131 2.51 -20.08 2.11
C TRP A 131 3.78 -20.72 2.65
N TYR A 132 4.24 -20.29 3.83
CA TYR A 132 5.50 -20.71 4.43
C TYR A 132 5.26 -21.43 5.75
N ASP A 133 5.99 -22.52 5.99
CA ASP A 133 6.03 -23.22 7.26
C ASP A 133 6.75 -22.36 8.33
N LYS A 134 6.62 -22.75 9.60
CA LYS A 134 7.17 -21.99 10.73
C LYS A 134 8.69 -21.81 10.66
N GLU A 135 9.40 -22.75 10.03
CA GLU A 135 10.86 -22.73 9.92
C GLU A 135 11.33 -21.66 8.92
N HIS A 136 10.62 -21.49 7.81
CA HIS A 136 10.99 -20.56 6.72
C HIS A 136 10.23 -19.22 6.78
N GLN A 137 9.18 -19.15 7.61
CA GLN A 137 8.30 -17.98 7.70
C GLN A 137 9.06 -16.71 8.11
N GLY A 138 10.00 -16.80 9.05
CA GLY A 138 10.80 -15.66 9.50
C GLY A 138 11.59 -15.02 8.35
N THR A 139 12.23 -15.84 7.51
CA THR A 139 12.97 -15.36 6.34
C THR A 139 12.03 -14.72 5.30
N ALA A 140 10.90 -15.38 5.01
CA ALA A 140 9.92 -14.86 4.05
C ALA A 140 9.35 -13.51 4.50
N LEU A 141 8.97 -13.38 5.77
CA LEU A 141 8.46 -12.12 6.33
C LEU A 141 9.54 -11.05 6.43
N GLY A 142 10.80 -11.41 6.65
CA GLY A 142 11.95 -10.50 6.60
C GLY A 142 12.12 -9.92 5.19
N ILE A 143 12.05 -10.75 4.15
CA ILE A 143 12.09 -10.31 2.74
C ILE A 143 10.88 -9.42 2.43
N TYR A 144 9.70 -9.81 2.86
CA TYR A 144 8.49 -8.99 2.70
C TYR A 144 8.64 -7.61 3.35
N GLY A 145 9.23 -7.55 4.54
CA GLY A 145 9.50 -6.29 5.26
C GLY A 145 10.41 -5.32 4.50
N MET A 146 11.24 -5.81 3.54
CA MET A 146 12.02 -4.93 2.66
C MET A 146 11.13 -4.02 1.79
N GLY A 147 9.85 -4.34 1.62
CA GLY A 147 8.89 -3.48 0.92
C GLY A 147 8.73 -2.09 1.54
N ASN A 148 9.17 -1.87 2.80
CA ASN A 148 9.27 -0.53 3.39
C ASN A 148 10.17 0.43 2.59
N ILE A 149 11.02 -0.08 1.69
CA ILE A 149 11.81 0.72 0.75
C ILE A 149 10.91 1.61 -0.15
N GLY A 150 9.62 1.30 -0.25
CA GLY A 150 8.64 2.11 -0.98
C GLY A 150 8.62 3.59 -0.54
N ALA A 151 8.85 3.86 0.74
CA ALA A 151 9.01 5.25 1.23
C ALA A 151 10.23 5.94 0.63
N ALA A 152 11.35 5.22 0.49
CA ALA A 152 12.56 5.76 -0.14
C ALA A 152 12.34 5.98 -1.64
N VAL A 153 11.62 5.06 -2.31
CA VAL A 153 11.25 5.19 -3.74
C VAL A 153 10.47 6.48 -3.95
N THR A 154 9.42 6.74 -3.14
CA THR A 154 8.65 7.98 -3.23
C THR A 154 9.50 9.20 -2.95
N LYS A 155 10.30 9.20 -1.88
CA LYS A 155 11.16 10.34 -1.52
C LYS A 155 12.19 10.65 -2.60
N PHE A 156 12.67 9.65 -3.32
CA PHE A 156 13.67 9.83 -4.36
C PHE A 156 13.06 10.21 -5.71
N ILE A 157 11.97 9.58 -6.14
CA ILE A 157 11.38 9.76 -7.48
C ILE A 157 10.39 10.92 -7.51
N ALA A 158 9.52 11.04 -6.49
CA ALA A 158 8.43 12.02 -6.51
C ALA A 158 8.89 13.48 -6.66
N PRO A 159 10.01 13.95 -6.06
CA PRO A 159 10.46 15.32 -6.27
C PRO A 159 10.79 15.65 -7.73
N PHE A 160 11.38 14.71 -8.48
CA PHE A 160 11.69 14.92 -9.90
C PHE A 160 10.40 15.04 -10.73
N VAL A 161 9.42 14.17 -10.48
CA VAL A 161 8.12 14.23 -11.15
C VAL A 161 7.38 15.52 -10.79
N MET A 162 7.44 15.90 -9.50
CA MET A 162 6.78 17.09 -8.97
C MET A 162 7.33 18.38 -9.61
N VAL A 163 8.65 18.50 -9.75
CA VAL A 163 9.29 19.67 -10.39
C VAL A 163 8.96 19.75 -11.86
N ALA A 164 8.87 18.60 -12.57
CA ALA A 164 8.60 18.58 -14.01
C ALA A 164 7.12 18.74 -14.35
N TYR A 165 6.20 18.16 -13.56
CA TYR A 165 4.78 18.00 -13.91
C TYR A 165 3.81 18.37 -12.79
N GLY A 166 4.31 18.84 -11.65
CA GLY A 166 3.51 19.16 -10.46
C GLY A 166 3.11 17.95 -9.63
N TRP A 167 2.56 18.19 -8.45
CA TRP A 167 2.20 17.14 -7.49
C TRP A 167 1.02 16.28 -7.95
N HIS A 168 0.11 16.82 -8.78
CA HIS A 168 -0.99 16.06 -9.38
C HIS A 168 -0.47 14.87 -10.22
N ALA A 169 0.60 15.08 -11.00
CA ALA A 169 1.19 14.01 -11.79
C ALA A 169 1.80 12.91 -10.92
N VAL A 170 2.34 13.26 -9.76
CA VAL A 170 2.81 12.26 -8.78
C VAL A 170 1.64 11.39 -8.33
N ALA A 171 0.51 11.99 -7.93
CA ALA A 171 -0.66 11.25 -7.50
C ALA A 171 -1.20 10.34 -8.62
N GLN A 172 -1.26 10.82 -9.87
CA GLN A 172 -1.68 10.02 -11.03
C GLN A 172 -0.79 8.81 -11.27
N ILE A 173 0.52 9.02 -11.33
CA ILE A 173 1.49 7.94 -11.62
C ILE A 173 1.43 6.88 -10.53
N TRP A 174 1.40 7.27 -9.26
CA TRP A 174 1.32 6.33 -8.13
C TRP A 174 0.00 5.56 -8.12
N ALA A 175 -1.14 6.23 -8.43
CA ALA A 175 -2.44 5.56 -8.55
C ALA A 175 -2.46 4.54 -9.69
N ILE A 176 -1.97 4.91 -10.87
CA ILE A 176 -1.89 4.00 -12.03
C ILE A 176 -0.98 2.82 -11.71
N ALA A 177 0.18 3.05 -11.10
CA ALA A 177 1.10 1.99 -10.70
C ALA A 177 0.44 0.98 -9.76
N LEU A 178 -0.37 1.45 -8.79
CA LEU A 178 -1.11 0.56 -7.90
C LEU A 178 -2.17 -0.26 -8.65
N VAL A 179 -2.91 0.33 -9.59
CA VAL A 179 -3.91 -0.42 -10.37
C VAL A 179 -3.24 -1.49 -11.22
N VAL A 180 -2.15 -1.14 -11.92
CA VAL A 180 -1.39 -2.10 -12.74
C VAL A 180 -0.87 -3.25 -11.87
N LEU A 181 -0.28 -2.93 -10.73
CA LEU A 181 0.23 -3.94 -9.80
C LEU A 181 -0.90 -4.78 -9.16
N ALA A 182 -2.08 -4.21 -8.91
CA ALA A 182 -3.23 -4.95 -8.41
C ALA A 182 -3.67 -6.01 -9.42
N VAL A 183 -3.72 -5.65 -10.71
CA VAL A 183 -4.04 -6.60 -11.79
C VAL A 183 -2.97 -7.69 -11.92
N VAL A 184 -1.69 -7.32 -11.93
CA VAL A 184 -0.58 -8.27 -11.98
C VAL A 184 -0.62 -9.21 -10.76
N PHE A 185 -0.80 -8.66 -9.58
CA PHE A 185 -0.91 -9.44 -8.35
C PHE A 185 -2.08 -10.43 -8.43
N TRP A 186 -3.25 -9.98 -8.87
CA TRP A 186 -4.42 -10.85 -9.02
C TRP A 186 -4.21 -11.98 -10.03
N VAL A 187 -3.59 -11.72 -11.16
CA VAL A 187 -3.37 -12.73 -12.21
C VAL A 187 -2.35 -13.79 -11.80
N PHE A 188 -1.28 -13.38 -11.15
CA PHE A 188 -0.12 -14.25 -10.89
C PHE A 188 -0.05 -14.80 -9.45
N THR A 189 -0.98 -14.44 -8.57
CA THR A 189 -1.05 -15.02 -7.21
C THR A 189 -2.29 -15.90 -7.05
N LYS A 190 -2.24 -16.74 -6.02
CA LYS A 190 -3.35 -17.62 -5.59
C LYS A 190 -3.50 -17.52 -4.07
N ASP A 191 -4.67 -17.87 -3.53
CA ASP A 191 -4.87 -18.07 -2.10
C ASP A 191 -4.51 -19.49 -1.68
#